data_7f04e8b1281a65028f5ddbbeafb78fff
#
_entry.id   7f04e8b1281a65028f5ddbbeafb78fff
#
_cell.length_a   1.000
_cell.length_b   1.000
_cell.length_c   1.000
_cell.angle_alpha   90.00
_cell.angle_beta   90.00
_cell.angle_gamma   90.00
#
_symmetry.space_group_name_H-M   'P 1'
#
loop_
_entity.id
_entity.type
_entity.pdbx_description
1 polymer ?
#
loop_
_entity_poly.entity_id
_entity_poly.type
_entity_poly.pdbx_seq_one_letter_code
_entity_poly.pdbx_strand_id
1 'polypeptide(L)'
;MNIQIFGKSKSFDTKKAERWFKERRIKDQYIDLVSKGVSPGEYRSIRAAVGSFDALVDKDCRAYEALYMAYITPQAAEEKLLEYPELFAAPIVRNGKQATVGYCPEIWQTWE
;
A
#
# COMPACT_ATOMS: atom_id res chain seq x y z
N MET A 1 7.83 17.60 -0.86
CA MET A 1 7.37 16.20 -0.73
C MET A 1 6.09 15.98 -1.50
N ASN A 2 5.96 14.84 -2.14
CA ASN A 2 4.76 14.50 -2.90
C ASN A 2 4.20 13.19 -2.34
N ILE A 3 3.36 13.31 -1.31
CA ILE A 3 2.87 12.17 -0.56
C ILE A 3 1.58 11.64 -1.14
N GLN A 4 1.55 10.33 -1.38
CA GLN A 4 0.34 9.60 -1.74
C GLN A 4 0.11 8.52 -0.68
N ILE A 5 -1.12 8.43 -0.18
CA ILE A 5 -1.50 7.41 0.79
C ILE A 5 -2.54 6.50 0.13
N PHE A 6 -2.11 5.28 -0.18
CA PHE A 6 -3.02 4.25 -0.71
C PHE A 6 -3.57 3.50 0.49
N GLY A 7 -4.82 3.72 0.80
CA GLY A 7 -5.38 3.22 2.04
C GLY A 7 -6.70 2.50 1.90
N LYS A 8 -7.15 1.98 3.03
CA LYS A 8 -8.46 1.34 3.17
C LYS A 8 -9.21 2.03 4.29
N SER A 9 -10.48 2.36 4.07
CA SER A 9 -11.28 3.12 5.03
C SER A 9 -11.40 2.45 6.40
N LYS A 10 -11.32 1.12 6.45
CA LYS A 10 -11.43 0.35 7.69
C LYS A 10 -10.09 0.05 8.35
N SER A 11 -9.00 0.50 7.78
CA SER A 11 -7.66 0.24 8.30
C SER A 11 -7.28 1.28 9.35
N PHE A 12 -6.99 0.84 10.58
CA PHE A 12 -6.52 1.73 11.63
C PHE A 12 -5.18 2.37 11.26
N ASP A 13 -4.29 1.59 10.65
CA ASP A 13 -2.98 2.10 10.27
C ASP A 13 -3.10 3.17 9.17
N THR A 14 -4.08 3.04 8.28
CA THR A 14 -4.38 4.08 7.29
C THR A 14 -4.75 5.38 7.99
N LYS A 15 -5.63 5.30 8.98
CA LYS A 15 -6.07 6.48 9.74
C LYS A 15 -4.92 7.11 10.51
N LYS A 16 -4.05 6.29 11.10
CA LYS A 16 -2.86 6.78 11.80
C LYS A 16 -1.91 7.50 10.84
N ALA A 17 -1.72 6.95 9.64
CA ALA A 17 -0.87 7.57 8.64
C ALA A 17 -1.41 8.94 8.22
N GLU A 18 -2.71 9.00 7.91
CA GLU A 18 -3.34 10.27 7.54
C GLU A 18 -3.19 11.31 8.63
N ARG A 19 -3.38 10.92 9.89
CA ARG A 19 -3.22 11.81 11.03
C ARG A 19 -1.79 12.30 11.15
N TRP A 20 -0.83 11.42 10.99
CA TRP A 20 0.58 11.77 11.13
C TRP A 20 0.98 12.89 10.18
N PHE A 21 0.60 12.79 8.91
CA PHE A 21 0.91 13.82 7.92
C PHE A 21 0.12 15.10 8.18
N LYS A 22 -1.16 14.95 8.54
CA LYS A 22 -2.02 16.10 8.83
C LYS A 22 -1.48 16.92 10.01
N GLU A 23 -1.06 16.26 11.08
CA GLU A 23 -0.53 16.94 12.26
C GLU A 23 0.76 17.71 11.96
N ARG A 24 1.50 17.27 10.96
CA ARG A 24 2.73 17.92 10.53
C ARG A 24 2.51 18.88 9.38
N ARG A 25 1.25 19.10 9.00
CA ARG A 25 0.85 20.01 7.92
C ARG A 25 1.49 19.64 6.58
N ILE A 26 1.67 18.36 6.34
CA ILE A 26 2.17 17.84 5.09
C ILE A 26 0.97 17.43 4.26
N LYS A 27 0.82 18.01 3.07
CA LYS A 27 -0.29 17.66 2.18
C LYS A 27 -0.07 16.27 1.61
N ASP A 28 -1.15 15.51 1.50
CA ASP A 28 -1.12 14.20 0.88
C ASP A 28 -2.29 14.04 -0.09
N GLN A 29 -2.15 13.07 -0.98
CA GLN A 29 -3.22 12.63 -1.85
C GLN A 29 -3.68 11.27 -1.36
N TYR A 30 -4.92 11.17 -0.92
CA TYR A 30 -5.48 9.90 -0.48
C TYR A 30 -6.06 9.14 -1.67
N ILE A 31 -5.71 7.87 -1.79
CA ILE A 31 -6.21 7.00 -2.84
C ILE A 31 -6.82 5.76 -2.18
N ASP A 32 -8.09 5.52 -2.43
CA ASP A 32 -8.77 4.34 -1.90
C ASP A 32 -8.39 3.12 -2.72
N LEU A 33 -7.67 2.19 -2.10
CA LEU A 33 -7.19 0.98 -2.77
C LEU A 33 -8.32 0.15 -3.35
N VAL A 34 -9.41 -0.01 -2.61
CA VAL A 34 -10.49 -0.90 -3.04
C VAL A 34 -11.21 -0.36 -4.27
N SER A 35 -11.45 0.95 -4.33
CA SER A 35 -12.19 1.54 -5.45
C SER A 35 -11.32 1.93 -6.62
N LYS A 36 -10.07 2.33 -6.37
CA LYS A 36 -9.18 2.85 -7.43
C LYS A 36 -8.05 1.92 -7.81
N GLY A 37 -7.61 1.08 -6.86
CA GLY A 37 -6.49 0.19 -7.11
C GLY A 37 -5.18 0.92 -7.29
N VAL A 38 -4.23 0.22 -7.89
CA VAL A 38 -2.88 0.72 -8.15
C VAL A 38 -2.59 0.47 -9.62
N SER A 39 -2.17 1.51 -10.34
CA SER A 39 -1.82 1.34 -11.75
C SER A 39 -0.54 0.51 -11.90
N PRO A 40 -0.34 -0.14 -13.08
CA PRO A 40 0.90 -0.92 -13.28
C PRO A 40 2.18 -0.13 -13.08
N GLY A 41 2.20 1.14 -13.48
CA GLY A 41 3.37 2.00 -13.29
C GLY A 41 3.62 2.32 -11.83
N GLU A 42 2.55 2.67 -11.11
CA GLU A 42 2.64 2.90 -9.67
C GLU A 42 3.08 1.66 -8.94
N TYR A 43 2.53 0.51 -9.32
CA TYR A 43 2.89 -0.76 -8.71
C TYR A 43 4.37 -1.08 -8.87
N ARG A 44 4.91 -0.91 -10.06
CA ARG A 44 6.34 -1.17 -10.31
C ARG A 44 7.22 -0.29 -9.43
N SER A 45 6.86 0.97 -9.29
CA SER A 45 7.59 1.92 -8.47
C SER A 45 7.52 1.54 -6.98
N ILE A 46 6.34 1.21 -6.50
CA ILE A 46 6.11 0.81 -5.11
C ILE A 46 6.85 -0.50 -4.80
N ARG A 47 6.74 -1.48 -5.68
CA ARG A 47 7.39 -2.78 -5.50
C ARG A 47 8.91 -2.64 -5.43
N ALA A 48 9.48 -1.81 -6.31
CA ALA A 48 10.92 -1.57 -6.32
C ALA A 48 11.37 -0.92 -5.00
N ALA A 49 10.59 0.03 -4.50
CA ALA A 49 10.94 0.74 -3.26
C ALA A 49 10.81 -0.16 -2.04
N VAL A 50 9.79 -0.99 -1.99
CA VAL A 50 9.53 -1.90 -0.86
C VAL A 50 10.42 -3.15 -0.94
N GLY A 51 10.77 -3.57 -2.15
CA GLY A 51 11.70 -4.68 -2.37
C GLY A 51 11.06 -6.04 -2.63
N SER A 52 9.77 -6.20 -2.34
CA SER A 52 9.09 -7.49 -2.48
C SER A 52 7.59 -7.29 -2.65
N PHE A 53 6.98 -8.07 -3.56
CA PHE A 53 5.53 -8.02 -3.69
C PHE A 53 4.84 -8.66 -2.48
N ASP A 54 5.51 -9.63 -1.84
CA ASP A 54 4.94 -10.32 -0.68
C ASP A 54 4.64 -9.35 0.46
N ALA A 55 5.48 -8.34 0.64
CA ALA A 55 5.26 -7.32 1.67
C ALA A 55 4.04 -6.45 1.38
N LEU A 56 3.57 -6.43 0.13
CA LEU A 56 2.42 -5.63 -0.28
C LEU A 56 1.09 -6.37 -0.13
N VAL A 57 1.12 -7.64 0.25
CA VAL A 57 -0.07 -8.48 0.33
C VAL A 57 -0.59 -8.55 1.77
N ASP A 58 -1.89 -8.29 1.93
CA ASP A 58 -2.58 -8.45 3.20
C ASP A 58 -3.02 -9.91 3.34
N LYS A 59 -2.25 -10.68 4.09
CA LYS A 59 -2.51 -12.11 4.27
C LYS A 59 -3.67 -12.39 5.20
N ASP A 60 -4.16 -11.38 5.89
CA ASP A 60 -5.28 -11.51 6.82
C ASP A 60 -6.62 -11.10 6.19
N CYS A 61 -6.63 -10.60 4.97
CA CYS A 61 -7.87 -10.19 4.33
C CYS A 61 -8.63 -11.39 3.77
N ARG A 62 -9.95 -11.22 3.64
CA ARG A 62 -10.82 -12.30 3.15
C ARG A 62 -10.42 -12.75 1.74
N ALA A 63 -10.03 -11.84 0.87
CA ALA A 63 -9.68 -12.15 -0.51
C ALA A 63 -8.44 -13.05 -0.59
N TYR A 64 -7.52 -12.95 0.35
CA TYR A 64 -6.31 -13.77 0.36
C TYR A 64 -6.66 -15.25 0.37
N GLU A 65 -7.56 -15.63 1.25
CA GLU A 65 -8.00 -17.02 1.37
C GLU A 65 -8.94 -17.40 0.23
N ALA A 66 -9.89 -16.54 -0.09
CA ALA A 66 -10.89 -16.82 -1.13
C ALA A 66 -10.27 -17.04 -2.50
N LEU A 67 -9.15 -16.40 -2.80
CA LEU A 67 -8.45 -16.52 -4.07
C LEU A 67 -7.29 -17.52 -4.03
N TYR A 68 -7.16 -18.25 -2.93
CA TYR A 68 -6.11 -19.28 -2.77
C TYR A 68 -4.70 -18.74 -2.96
N MET A 69 -4.45 -17.52 -2.49
CA MET A 69 -3.17 -16.85 -2.71
C MET A 69 -1.96 -17.63 -2.19
N ALA A 70 -2.16 -18.41 -1.11
CA ALA A 70 -1.08 -19.19 -0.52
C ALA A 70 -0.67 -20.39 -1.38
N TYR A 71 -1.47 -20.75 -2.38
CA TYR A 71 -1.31 -21.99 -3.15
C TYR A 71 -1.02 -21.78 -4.62
N ILE A 72 -0.86 -20.54 -5.05
CA ILE A 72 -0.60 -20.22 -6.45
C ILE A 72 0.83 -19.75 -6.63
N THR A 73 1.29 -19.72 -7.89
CA THR A 73 2.66 -19.27 -8.16
C THR A 73 2.82 -17.79 -7.85
N PRO A 74 4.05 -17.34 -7.56
CA PRO A 74 4.29 -15.90 -7.32
C PRO A 74 3.82 -15.02 -8.46
N GLN A 75 3.99 -15.47 -9.71
CA GLN A 75 3.54 -14.71 -10.87
C GLN A 75 2.02 -14.56 -10.89
N ALA A 76 1.30 -15.68 -10.64
CA ALA A 76 -0.15 -15.65 -10.58
C ALA A 76 -0.64 -14.80 -9.42
N ALA A 77 0.05 -14.87 -8.28
CA ALA A 77 -0.28 -14.07 -7.11
C ALA A 77 -0.15 -12.57 -7.39
N GLU A 78 0.90 -12.20 -8.11
CA GLU A 78 1.12 -10.79 -8.47
C GLU A 78 0.03 -10.28 -9.40
N GLU A 79 -0.39 -11.10 -10.35
CA GLU A 79 -1.51 -10.76 -11.24
C GLU A 79 -2.80 -10.57 -10.46
N LYS A 80 -3.06 -11.45 -9.49
CA LYS A 80 -4.23 -11.35 -8.62
C LYS A 80 -4.20 -10.08 -7.79
N LEU A 81 -3.04 -9.72 -7.27
CA LEU A 81 -2.88 -8.51 -6.47
C LEU A 81 -3.32 -7.26 -7.24
N LEU A 82 -2.95 -7.17 -8.51
CA LEU A 82 -3.34 -6.04 -9.35
C LEU A 82 -4.81 -6.09 -9.75
N GLU A 83 -5.34 -7.29 -9.94
CA GLU A 83 -6.74 -7.47 -10.34
C GLU A 83 -7.70 -7.23 -9.16
N TYR A 84 -7.30 -7.61 -7.96
CA TYR A 84 -8.12 -7.51 -6.75
C TYR A 84 -7.42 -6.62 -5.72
N PRO A 85 -7.60 -5.30 -5.82
CA PRO A 85 -6.86 -4.35 -4.96
C PRO A 85 -7.06 -4.53 -3.46
N GLU A 86 -8.16 -5.18 -3.05
CA GLU A 86 -8.38 -5.49 -1.65
C GLU A 86 -7.30 -6.42 -1.05
N LEU A 87 -6.50 -7.07 -1.91
CA LEU A 87 -5.38 -7.88 -1.47
C LEU A 87 -4.19 -7.05 -0.98
N PHE A 88 -4.15 -5.77 -1.32
CA PHE A 88 -3.04 -4.94 -0.88
C PHE A 88 -3.09 -4.68 0.63
N ALA A 89 -1.93 -4.75 1.27
CA ALA A 89 -1.78 -4.28 2.64
C ALA A 89 -1.90 -2.75 2.64
N ALA A 90 -2.48 -2.20 3.69
CA ALA A 90 -2.71 -0.75 3.80
C ALA A 90 -2.16 -0.24 5.13
N PRO A 91 -1.70 1.01 5.16
CA PRO A 91 -1.55 1.91 4.02
C PRO A 91 -0.24 1.68 3.26
N ILE A 92 -0.23 2.01 2.00
CA ILE A 92 1.01 2.16 1.24
C ILE A 92 1.23 3.66 1.13
N VAL A 93 2.34 4.15 1.69
CA VAL A 93 2.67 5.58 1.66
C VAL A 93 3.84 5.77 0.70
N ARG A 94 3.62 6.62 -0.28
CA ARG A 94 4.59 6.84 -1.35
C ARG A 94 5.03 8.29 -1.37
N ASN A 95 6.34 8.49 -1.54
CA ASN A 95 6.94 9.81 -1.74
C ASN A 95 7.90 9.70 -2.93
N GLY A 96 7.38 10.01 -4.13
CA GLY A 96 8.17 9.83 -5.35
C GLY A 96 8.58 8.39 -5.55
N LYS A 97 9.87 8.11 -5.48
CA LYS A 97 10.42 6.76 -5.65
C LYS A 97 10.50 5.98 -4.34
N GLN A 98 10.17 6.62 -3.22
CA GLN A 98 10.18 5.98 -1.91
C GLN A 98 8.79 5.49 -1.55
N ALA A 99 8.70 4.38 -0.85
CA ALA A 99 7.41 3.85 -0.41
C ALA A 99 7.58 2.99 0.84
N THR A 100 6.53 2.98 1.66
CA THR A 100 6.46 2.13 2.86
C THR A 100 5.12 1.43 2.89
N VAL A 101 5.05 0.33 3.66
CA VAL A 101 3.82 -0.40 3.93
C VAL A 101 3.58 -0.36 5.44
N GLY A 102 2.34 -0.01 5.82
CA GLY A 102 1.96 0.08 7.22
C GLY A 102 2.26 1.45 7.81
N TYR A 103 2.20 1.53 9.12
CA TYR A 103 2.44 2.76 9.85
C TYR A 103 3.93 2.87 10.17
N CYS A 104 4.64 3.73 9.44
CA CYS A 104 6.10 3.82 9.51
C CYS A 104 6.58 5.25 9.74
N PRO A 105 6.20 5.89 10.87
CA PRO A 105 6.58 7.28 11.11
C PRO A 105 8.08 7.49 11.21
N GLU A 106 8.82 6.50 11.70
CA GLU A 106 10.28 6.58 11.82
C GLU A 106 10.97 6.68 10.46
N ILE A 107 10.35 6.14 9.43
CA ILE A 107 10.87 6.27 8.06
C ILE A 107 10.42 7.60 7.47
N TRP A 108 9.13 7.95 7.63
CA TRP A 108 8.58 9.16 7.03
C TRP A 108 9.26 10.43 7.52
N GLN A 109 9.71 10.46 8.78
CA GLN A 109 10.39 11.64 9.29
C GLN A 109 11.79 11.82 8.68
N THR A 110 12.31 10.81 7.97
CA THR A 110 13.56 10.96 7.23
C THR A 110 13.33 11.49 5.81
N TRP A 111 12.09 11.56 5.37
CA TRP A 111 11.75 12.06 4.04
C TRP A 111 11.71 13.59 4.04
N GLU A 112 12.51 14.18 3.23
CA GLU A 112 12.57 15.64 3.12
C GLU A 112 12.63 16.09 1.68
#